data_5464364fe36257bf48b0390528f48859
#
_entry.id   5464364fe36257bf48b0390528f48859
#
_cell.length_a   1.000
_cell.length_b   1.000
_cell.length_c   1.000
_cell.angle_alpha   90.00
_cell.angle_beta   90.00
_cell.angle_gamma   90.00
#
_symmetry.space_group_name_H-M   'P 1'
#
loop_
_entity.id
_entity.type
_entity.pdbx_description
1 polymer ?
#
loop_
_entity_poly.entity_id
_entity_poly.type
_entity_poly.pdbx_seq_one_letter_code
_entity_poly.pdbx_strand_id
1 'polypeptide(L)'
;DRDQADTSEARTPQFLPHEVTKPVIAAINGPAVGVGATYPLMCDIRIASESARIGFVFNRIGMLPELGSHSLLPRIVGFSNAAQLLMGGEIIDAETALHMGLVSAVHPEDRLLDQAVELAAQLCAAAPVSVAATKKLLWEGLSLSWEQMHQMETPIFDWLAKQPDSVEGVNAFLEKRSPEWRLDPSKDLPKELFD
;
A
#
# COMPACT_ATOMS: atom_id res chain seq x y z
N ASP A 1 6.17 28.06 -31.77
CA ASP A 1 6.98 28.16 -30.58
C ASP A 1 6.18 27.55 -29.44
N ARG A 2 6.44 26.26 -29.17
CA ARG A 2 6.03 25.66 -27.90
C ARG A 2 7.10 26.03 -26.91
N ASP A 3 6.76 26.91 -25.97
CA ASP A 3 7.58 27.20 -24.81
C ASP A 3 8.02 25.88 -24.21
N GLN A 4 9.34 25.72 -24.11
CA GLN A 4 9.96 24.64 -23.37
C GLN A 4 9.55 24.81 -21.90
N ALA A 5 8.48 24.15 -21.52
CA ALA A 5 8.17 23.99 -20.11
C ALA A 5 9.39 23.30 -19.49
N ASP A 6 10.02 23.95 -18.56
CA ASP A 6 11.12 23.42 -17.76
C ASP A 6 10.60 22.17 -17.02
N THR A 7 10.95 20.99 -17.57
CA THR A 7 10.56 19.69 -17.01
C THR A 7 11.51 19.22 -15.91
N SER A 8 12.45 20.08 -15.46
CA SER A 8 13.49 19.71 -14.51
C SER A 8 13.02 19.59 -13.06
N GLU A 9 11.78 19.99 -12.75
CA GLU A 9 11.14 19.72 -11.48
C GLU A 9 9.89 18.85 -11.68
N ALA A 10 10.07 17.56 -11.99
CA ALA A 10 9.04 16.58 -11.71
C ALA A 10 8.83 16.62 -10.18
N ARG A 11 7.79 17.31 -9.73
CA ARG A 11 7.45 17.42 -8.30
C ARG A 11 7.14 16.02 -7.79
N THR A 12 8.13 15.39 -7.15
CA THR A 12 7.90 14.22 -6.34
C THR A 12 6.78 14.56 -5.35
N PRO A 13 5.73 13.74 -5.23
CA PRO A 13 4.68 13.99 -4.25
C PRO A 13 5.31 14.24 -2.88
N GLN A 14 4.82 15.23 -2.15
CA GLN A 14 5.39 15.66 -0.88
C GLN A 14 5.28 14.56 0.20
N PHE A 15 4.38 13.57 0.00
CA PHE A 15 4.20 12.40 0.84
C PHE A 15 3.92 11.19 -0.05
N LEU A 16 4.75 10.15 0.09
CA LEU A 16 4.50 8.87 -0.57
C LEU A 16 3.64 7.97 0.36
N PRO A 17 2.63 7.28 -0.17
CA PRO A 17 1.73 6.46 0.64
C PRO A 17 2.42 5.43 1.54
N HIS A 18 3.51 4.81 1.08
CA HIS A 18 4.26 3.84 1.84
C HIS A 18 5.04 4.43 3.03
N GLU A 19 5.36 5.75 3.00
CA GLU A 19 6.04 6.46 4.10
C GLU A 19 5.09 6.85 5.23
N VAL A 20 3.78 6.82 4.97
CA VAL A 20 2.77 7.11 5.99
C VAL A 20 2.74 5.98 7.00
N THR A 21 2.83 6.29 8.29
CA THR A 21 2.85 5.30 9.38
C THR A 21 1.58 4.44 9.43
N LYS A 22 0.42 5.02 9.10
CA LYS A 22 -0.87 4.31 9.06
C LYS A 22 -1.06 3.58 7.72
N PRO A 23 -1.82 2.47 7.68
CA PRO A 23 -2.23 1.86 6.42
C PRO A 23 -2.93 2.84 5.49
N VAL A 24 -2.62 2.76 4.21
CA VAL A 24 -3.20 3.59 3.16
C VAL A 24 -3.93 2.70 2.16
N ILE A 25 -5.21 2.99 1.94
CA ILE A 25 -6.07 2.27 1.00
C ILE A 25 -6.31 3.17 -0.22
N ALA A 26 -6.01 2.68 -1.41
CA ALA A 26 -6.42 3.32 -2.65
C ALA A 26 -7.79 2.78 -3.08
N ALA A 27 -8.79 3.66 -3.14
CA ALA A 27 -10.12 3.38 -3.68
C ALA A 27 -10.22 3.99 -5.09
N ILE A 28 -10.03 3.16 -6.13
CA ILE A 28 -9.96 3.59 -7.53
C ILE A 28 -11.37 3.66 -8.09
N ASN A 29 -11.95 4.86 -8.17
CA ASN A 29 -13.36 5.08 -8.50
C ASN A 29 -13.65 5.30 -9.99
N GLY A 30 -12.66 5.21 -10.87
CA GLY A 30 -12.84 5.48 -12.30
C GLY A 30 -11.53 5.34 -13.07
N PRO A 31 -11.32 6.11 -14.16
CA PRO A 31 -10.09 6.05 -14.94
C PRO A 31 -8.86 6.45 -14.12
N ALA A 32 -7.89 5.54 -14.04
CA ALA A 32 -6.60 5.69 -13.37
C ALA A 32 -5.47 5.39 -14.37
N VAL A 33 -4.96 6.43 -15.04
CA VAL A 33 -4.04 6.30 -16.16
C VAL A 33 -2.77 7.11 -15.89
N GLY A 34 -1.62 6.62 -16.35
CA GLY A 34 -0.34 7.25 -16.09
C GLY A 34 -0.02 7.29 -14.59
N VAL A 35 0.26 8.48 -14.03
CA VAL A 35 0.51 8.66 -12.60
C VAL A 35 -0.66 8.18 -11.72
N GLY A 36 -1.88 8.26 -12.23
CA GLY A 36 -3.07 7.72 -11.56
C GLY A 36 -3.05 6.20 -11.42
N ALA A 37 -2.25 5.48 -12.23
CA ALA A 37 -2.04 4.04 -12.11
C ALA A 37 -0.77 3.71 -11.29
N THR A 38 0.30 4.51 -11.40
CA THR A 38 1.56 4.24 -10.69
C THR A 38 1.51 4.66 -9.23
N TYR A 39 0.86 5.78 -8.88
CA TYR A 39 0.76 6.25 -7.51
C TYR A 39 0.05 5.26 -6.56
N PRO A 40 -1.08 4.63 -6.93
CA PRO A 40 -1.73 3.62 -6.10
C PRO A 40 -0.89 2.38 -5.81
N LEU A 41 0.16 2.08 -6.58
CA LEU A 41 1.06 0.96 -6.28
C LEU A 41 1.81 1.14 -4.96
N MET A 42 1.98 2.40 -4.51
CA MET A 42 2.61 2.72 -3.23
C MET A 42 1.63 2.70 -2.04
N CYS A 43 0.34 2.48 -2.28
CA CYS A 43 -0.62 2.23 -1.21
C CYS A 43 -0.53 0.77 -0.74
N ASP A 44 -0.89 0.51 0.52
CA ASP A 44 -0.83 -0.83 1.10
C ASP A 44 -1.89 -1.74 0.47
N ILE A 45 -3.11 -1.22 0.29
CA ILE A 45 -4.24 -1.96 -0.29
C ILE A 45 -4.86 -1.13 -1.43
N ARG A 46 -5.31 -1.80 -2.46
CA ARG A 46 -6.03 -1.22 -3.61
C ARG A 46 -7.35 -1.94 -3.79
N ILE A 47 -8.44 -1.19 -3.86
CA ILE A 47 -9.76 -1.65 -4.27
C ILE A 47 -10.27 -0.77 -5.42
N ALA A 48 -11.19 -1.26 -6.23
CA ALA A 48 -11.66 -0.53 -7.39
C ALA A 48 -13.19 -0.56 -7.52
N SER A 49 -13.75 0.42 -8.22
CA SER A 49 -15.13 0.35 -8.71
C SER A 49 -15.21 -0.51 -9.97
N GLU A 50 -16.40 -1.03 -10.29
CA GLU A 50 -16.67 -1.74 -11.55
C GLU A 50 -16.38 -0.88 -12.79
N SER A 51 -16.51 0.44 -12.66
CA SER A 51 -16.23 1.41 -13.73
C SER A 51 -14.74 1.75 -13.88
N ALA A 52 -13.87 1.29 -12.99
CA ALA A 52 -12.45 1.60 -13.03
C ALA A 52 -11.78 1.11 -14.31
N ARG A 53 -10.86 1.93 -14.82
CA ARG A 53 -10.02 1.65 -15.99
C ARG A 53 -8.58 2.02 -15.64
N ILE A 54 -7.68 1.05 -15.60
CA ILE A 54 -6.33 1.22 -15.09
C ILE A 54 -5.33 1.01 -16.23
N GLY A 55 -4.39 1.96 -16.43
CA GLY A 55 -3.45 1.88 -17.54
C GLY A 55 -2.10 2.55 -17.30
N PHE A 56 -1.02 1.82 -17.61
CA PHE A 56 0.37 2.29 -17.52
C PHE A 56 0.84 2.79 -18.89
N VAL A 57 0.17 3.80 -19.45
CA VAL A 57 0.26 4.20 -20.86
C VAL A 57 1.50 4.99 -21.27
N PHE A 58 2.49 5.12 -20.40
CA PHE A 58 3.68 5.97 -20.62
C PHE A 58 4.43 5.64 -21.91
N ASN A 59 4.62 4.36 -22.22
CA ASN A 59 5.32 3.94 -23.43
C ASN A 59 4.63 4.39 -24.74
N ARG A 60 3.31 4.60 -24.70
CA ARG A 60 2.54 5.11 -25.85
C ARG A 60 2.84 6.57 -26.17
N ILE A 61 3.44 7.30 -25.24
CA ILE A 61 3.86 8.68 -25.42
C ILE A 61 5.40 8.86 -25.37
N GLY A 62 6.14 7.74 -25.50
CA GLY A 62 7.61 7.77 -25.52
C GLY A 62 8.26 7.99 -24.14
N MET A 63 7.53 7.74 -23.04
CA MET A 63 8.04 7.81 -21.68
C MET A 63 8.03 6.42 -21.04
N LEU A 64 8.63 6.31 -19.87
CA LEU A 64 8.56 5.08 -19.06
C LEU A 64 7.74 5.33 -17.77
N PRO A 65 7.07 4.29 -17.24
CA PRO A 65 6.37 4.38 -15.96
C PRO A 65 7.33 4.74 -14.81
N GLU A 66 6.86 5.54 -13.86
CA GLU A 66 7.66 6.11 -12.78
C GLU A 66 7.23 5.59 -11.40
N LEU A 67 7.66 6.24 -10.31
CA LEU A 67 7.28 5.95 -8.91
C LEU A 67 7.56 4.50 -8.48
N GLY A 68 8.67 3.92 -8.95
CA GLY A 68 9.06 2.56 -8.56
C GLY A 68 8.17 1.44 -9.15
N SER A 69 7.31 1.77 -10.13
CA SER A 69 6.38 0.82 -10.75
C SER A 69 7.08 -0.43 -11.31
N HIS A 70 8.31 -0.32 -11.82
CA HIS A 70 9.10 -1.45 -12.31
C HIS A 70 9.50 -2.44 -11.21
N SER A 71 9.55 -1.99 -9.95
CA SER A 71 9.83 -2.84 -8.80
C SER A 71 8.53 -3.36 -8.15
N LEU A 72 7.53 -2.49 -8.00
CA LEU A 72 6.30 -2.79 -7.27
C LEU A 72 5.34 -3.66 -8.09
N LEU A 73 5.09 -3.30 -9.36
CA LEU A 73 4.07 -3.99 -10.15
C LEU A 73 4.39 -5.49 -10.34
N PRO A 74 5.64 -5.91 -10.66
CA PRO A 74 5.96 -7.34 -10.77
C PRO A 74 5.74 -8.13 -9.47
N ARG A 75 5.86 -7.49 -8.31
CA ARG A 75 5.59 -8.13 -7.01
C ARG A 75 4.10 -8.25 -6.72
N ILE A 76 3.30 -7.34 -7.27
CA ILE A 76 1.85 -7.32 -7.08
C ILE A 76 1.16 -8.32 -8.03
N VAL A 77 1.47 -8.25 -9.33
CA VAL A 77 0.74 -9.00 -10.37
C VAL A 77 1.56 -10.12 -11.02
N GLY A 78 2.80 -10.34 -10.57
CA GLY A 78 3.75 -11.25 -11.21
C GLY A 78 4.42 -10.62 -12.43
N PHE A 79 5.61 -11.18 -12.82
CA PHE A 79 6.46 -10.58 -13.84
C PHE A 79 5.79 -10.51 -15.22
N SER A 80 5.10 -11.57 -15.64
CA SER A 80 4.49 -11.63 -16.98
C SER A 80 3.40 -10.59 -17.16
N ASN A 81 2.48 -10.47 -16.20
CA ASN A 81 1.42 -9.46 -16.23
C ASN A 81 1.99 -8.05 -16.15
N ALA A 82 3.00 -7.82 -15.28
CA ALA A 82 3.66 -6.53 -15.19
C ALA A 82 4.35 -6.13 -16.50
N ALA A 83 5.04 -7.07 -17.16
CA ALA A 83 5.68 -6.84 -18.45
C ALA A 83 4.65 -6.46 -19.53
N GLN A 84 3.52 -7.16 -19.59
CA GLN A 84 2.43 -6.86 -20.51
C GLN A 84 1.88 -5.44 -20.26
N LEU A 85 1.58 -5.11 -19.00
CA LEU A 85 1.01 -3.81 -18.63
C LEU A 85 2.00 -2.65 -18.86
N LEU A 86 3.25 -2.79 -18.40
CA LEU A 86 4.25 -1.72 -18.47
C LEU A 86 4.78 -1.51 -19.89
N MET A 87 5.05 -2.58 -20.64
CA MET A 87 5.57 -2.47 -22.02
C MET A 87 4.47 -2.20 -23.04
N GLY A 88 3.31 -2.84 -22.90
CA GLY A 88 2.18 -2.69 -23.81
C GLY A 88 1.38 -1.41 -23.63
N GLY A 89 1.36 -0.87 -22.41
CA GLY A 89 0.56 0.33 -22.08
C GLY A 89 -0.94 0.12 -22.31
N GLU A 90 -1.42 -1.08 -22.10
CA GLU A 90 -2.85 -1.41 -22.22
C GLU A 90 -3.64 -0.84 -21.03
N ILE A 91 -4.90 -0.46 -21.30
CA ILE A 91 -5.84 -0.07 -20.27
C ILE A 91 -6.73 -1.28 -19.98
N ILE A 92 -6.70 -1.77 -18.75
CA ILE A 92 -7.49 -2.90 -18.29
C ILE A 92 -8.71 -2.42 -17.49
N ASP A 93 -9.75 -3.26 -17.44
CA ASP A 93 -10.92 -3.05 -16.60
C ASP A 93 -10.70 -3.57 -15.17
N ALA A 94 -11.68 -3.32 -14.30
CA ALA A 94 -11.62 -3.68 -12.89
C ALA A 94 -11.57 -5.20 -12.68
N GLU A 95 -12.29 -5.98 -13.49
CA GLU A 95 -12.32 -7.45 -13.37
C GLU A 95 -10.96 -8.05 -13.75
N THR A 96 -10.35 -7.58 -14.81
CA THR A 96 -8.99 -7.97 -15.22
C THR A 96 -7.98 -7.58 -14.13
N ALA A 97 -8.09 -6.38 -13.57
CA ALA A 97 -7.24 -5.92 -12.47
C ALA A 97 -7.36 -6.80 -11.22
N LEU A 98 -8.57 -7.25 -10.88
CA LEU A 98 -8.84 -8.19 -9.80
C LEU A 98 -8.22 -9.56 -10.10
N HIS A 99 -8.44 -10.09 -11.31
CA HIS A 99 -7.90 -11.39 -11.72
C HIS A 99 -6.36 -11.42 -11.68
N MET A 100 -5.71 -10.33 -12.06
CA MET A 100 -4.25 -10.19 -11.99
C MET A 100 -3.73 -9.94 -10.56
N GLY A 101 -4.58 -9.65 -9.59
CA GLY A 101 -4.20 -9.27 -8.23
C GLY A 101 -3.73 -7.81 -8.10
N LEU A 102 -3.97 -6.96 -9.09
CA LEU A 102 -3.64 -5.53 -9.00
C LEU A 102 -4.50 -4.81 -7.97
N VAL A 103 -5.77 -5.19 -7.86
CA VAL A 103 -6.69 -4.79 -6.81
C VAL A 103 -7.17 -6.01 -6.03
N SER A 104 -7.48 -5.84 -4.74
CA SER A 104 -7.92 -6.93 -3.87
C SER A 104 -9.44 -7.15 -3.88
N ALA A 105 -10.20 -6.16 -4.34
CA ALA A 105 -11.65 -6.23 -4.45
C ALA A 105 -12.19 -5.25 -5.50
N VAL A 106 -13.37 -5.58 -6.04
CA VAL A 106 -14.14 -4.70 -6.93
C VAL A 106 -15.55 -4.55 -6.35
N HIS A 107 -16.06 -3.32 -6.35
CA HIS A 107 -17.34 -2.96 -5.76
C HIS A 107 -18.16 -2.09 -6.73
N PRO A 108 -19.49 -2.05 -6.60
CA PRO A 108 -20.32 -1.04 -7.26
C PRO A 108 -19.80 0.38 -6.94
N GLU A 109 -19.91 1.28 -7.90
CA GLU A 109 -19.34 2.64 -7.80
C GLU A 109 -19.86 3.41 -6.58
N ASP A 110 -21.17 3.30 -6.30
CA ASP A 110 -21.85 3.92 -5.17
C ASP A 110 -21.51 3.30 -3.81
N ARG A 111 -20.87 2.11 -3.80
CA ARG A 111 -20.47 1.40 -2.57
C ARG A 111 -18.97 1.43 -2.29
N LEU A 112 -18.16 1.86 -3.25
CA LEU A 112 -16.70 1.78 -3.16
C LEU A 112 -16.14 2.49 -1.92
N LEU A 113 -16.61 3.72 -1.65
CA LEU A 113 -16.11 4.48 -0.51
C LEU A 113 -16.52 3.86 0.82
N ASP A 114 -17.76 3.40 0.95
CA ASP A 114 -18.25 2.70 2.14
C ASP A 114 -17.40 1.44 2.40
N GLN A 115 -17.10 0.67 1.37
CA GLN A 115 -16.27 -0.53 1.48
C GLN A 115 -14.82 -0.21 1.86
N ALA A 116 -14.26 0.90 1.37
CA ALA A 116 -12.95 1.38 1.81
C ALA A 116 -12.96 1.75 3.30
N VAL A 117 -14.00 2.41 3.78
CA VAL A 117 -14.17 2.79 5.20
C VAL A 117 -14.38 1.53 6.07
N GLU A 118 -15.17 0.56 5.64
CA GLU A 118 -15.34 -0.71 6.34
C GLU A 118 -14.03 -1.47 6.46
N LEU A 119 -13.24 -1.54 5.38
CA LEU A 119 -11.90 -2.14 5.39
C LEU A 119 -10.94 -1.40 6.33
N ALA A 120 -10.96 -0.07 6.31
CA ALA A 120 -10.16 0.74 7.23
C ALA A 120 -10.54 0.49 8.69
N ALA A 121 -11.85 0.37 8.99
CA ALA A 121 -12.34 0.06 10.34
C ALA A 121 -11.86 -1.33 10.81
N GLN A 122 -11.81 -2.33 9.92
CA GLN A 122 -11.25 -3.65 10.25
C GLN A 122 -9.76 -3.55 10.61
N LEU A 123 -8.97 -2.77 9.87
CA LEU A 123 -7.55 -2.55 10.19
C LEU A 123 -7.36 -1.80 11.51
N CYS A 124 -8.26 -0.85 11.82
CA CYS A 124 -8.24 -0.10 13.07
C CYS A 124 -8.60 -0.94 14.30
N ALA A 125 -9.16 -2.13 14.14
CA ALA A 125 -9.42 -3.06 15.25
C ALA A 125 -8.12 -3.68 15.82
N ALA A 126 -7.04 -3.69 15.08
CA ALA A 126 -5.74 -4.18 15.51
C ALA A 126 -4.93 -3.11 16.28
N ALA A 127 -3.94 -3.55 17.08
CA ALA A 127 -3.08 -2.67 17.86
C ALA A 127 -2.32 -1.67 16.96
N PRO A 128 -2.50 -0.35 17.13
CA PRO A 128 -2.03 0.65 16.17
C PRO A 128 -0.52 0.62 15.94
N VAL A 129 0.28 0.45 16.98
CA VAL A 129 1.74 0.39 16.89
C VAL A 129 2.20 -0.90 16.21
N SER A 130 1.52 -2.01 16.47
CA SER A 130 1.80 -3.28 15.80
C SER A 130 1.49 -3.22 14.30
N VAL A 131 0.38 -2.57 13.92
CA VAL A 131 0.02 -2.33 12.51
C VAL A 131 1.09 -1.47 11.82
N ALA A 132 1.52 -0.38 12.46
CA ALA A 132 2.57 0.50 11.92
C ALA A 132 3.90 -0.24 11.72
N ALA A 133 4.31 -1.04 12.70
CA ALA A 133 5.49 -1.89 12.61
C ALA A 133 5.38 -2.91 11.47
N THR A 134 4.25 -3.59 11.38
CA THR A 134 3.98 -4.56 10.30
C THR A 134 4.04 -3.90 8.92
N LYS A 135 3.44 -2.72 8.76
CA LYS A 135 3.51 -1.97 7.49
C LYS A 135 4.96 -1.70 7.12
N LYS A 136 5.76 -1.14 8.04
CA LYS A 136 7.16 -0.85 7.76
C LYS A 136 7.92 -2.10 7.34
N LEU A 137 7.81 -3.20 8.09
CA LEU A 137 8.48 -4.46 7.76
C LEU A 137 8.04 -5.03 6.41
N LEU A 138 6.77 -4.89 6.01
CA LEU A 138 6.29 -5.30 4.70
C LEU A 138 6.98 -4.51 3.57
N TRP A 139 7.12 -3.19 3.72
CA TRP A 139 7.76 -2.34 2.71
C TRP A 139 9.27 -2.54 2.65
N GLU A 140 9.97 -2.60 3.78
CA GLU A 140 11.41 -2.90 3.85
C GLU A 140 11.73 -4.28 3.28
N GLY A 141 10.87 -5.27 3.58
CA GLY A 141 11.01 -6.64 3.11
C GLY A 141 10.98 -6.81 1.60
N LEU A 142 10.51 -5.81 0.85
CA LEU A 142 10.58 -5.83 -0.61
C LEU A 142 12.03 -5.84 -1.14
N SER A 143 13.00 -5.40 -0.36
CA SER A 143 14.41 -5.28 -0.75
C SER A 143 15.36 -6.16 0.06
N LEU A 144 14.88 -6.82 1.12
CA LEU A 144 15.71 -7.60 2.04
C LEU A 144 15.69 -9.11 1.74
N SER A 145 16.78 -9.80 2.07
CA SER A 145 16.78 -11.26 2.15
C SER A 145 15.99 -11.73 3.37
N TRP A 146 15.66 -13.02 3.44
CA TRP A 146 14.98 -13.59 4.61
C TRP A 146 15.78 -13.36 5.89
N GLU A 147 17.11 -13.57 5.84
CA GLU A 147 18.00 -13.39 6.98
C GLU A 147 18.05 -11.94 7.46
N GLN A 148 18.11 -10.98 6.53
CA GLN A 148 18.08 -9.56 6.85
C GLN A 148 16.73 -9.16 7.48
N MET A 149 15.62 -9.66 6.90
CA MET A 149 14.29 -9.41 7.46
C MET A 149 14.16 -9.98 8.86
N HIS A 150 14.60 -11.21 9.09
CA HIS A 150 14.55 -11.85 10.42
C HIS A 150 15.39 -11.09 11.46
N GLN A 151 16.55 -10.56 11.07
CA GLN A 151 17.37 -9.71 11.94
C GLN A 151 16.68 -8.37 12.26
N MET A 152 15.93 -7.80 11.33
CA MET A 152 15.20 -6.55 11.52
C MET A 152 13.93 -6.73 12.36
N GLU A 153 13.14 -7.78 12.11
CA GLU A 153 11.87 -8.01 12.80
C GLU A 153 12.03 -8.45 14.26
N THR A 154 13.09 -9.23 14.59
CA THR A 154 13.27 -9.82 15.91
C THR A 154 13.29 -8.77 17.04
N PRO A 155 14.12 -7.72 16.98
CA PRO A 155 14.14 -6.70 18.06
C PRO A 155 12.81 -5.93 18.16
N ILE A 156 12.10 -5.74 17.02
CA ILE A 156 10.79 -5.09 17.01
C ILE A 156 9.75 -5.98 17.68
N PHE A 157 9.74 -7.27 17.36
CA PHE A 157 8.88 -8.27 18.00
C PHE A 157 9.11 -8.32 19.51
N ASP A 158 10.37 -8.41 19.95
CA ASP A 158 10.77 -8.47 21.36
C ASP A 158 10.37 -7.19 22.13
N TRP A 159 10.39 -6.05 21.46
CA TRP A 159 9.93 -4.81 22.03
C TRP A 159 8.39 -4.79 22.16
N LEU A 160 7.67 -5.14 21.11
CA LEU A 160 6.19 -5.22 21.09
C LEU A 160 5.67 -6.19 22.16
N ALA A 161 6.32 -7.35 22.33
CA ALA A 161 5.92 -8.37 23.29
C ALA A 161 5.96 -7.87 24.77
N LYS A 162 6.72 -6.80 25.05
CA LYS A 162 6.84 -6.18 26.39
C LYS A 162 5.89 -5.00 26.59
N GLN A 163 5.12 -4.62 25.56
CA GLN A 163 4.23 -3.46 25.64
C GLN A 163 2.87 -3.83 26.27
N PRO A 164 2.16 -2.85 26.87
CA PRO A 164 0.86 -3.09 27.49
C PRO A 164 -0.18 -3.63 26.49
N ASP A 165 -0.10 -3.24 25.23
CA ASP A 165 -1.03 -3.67 24.19
C ASP A 165 -0.92 -5.17 23.87
N SER A 166 0.26 -5.79 24.07
CA SER A 166 0.41 -7.24 23.91
C SER A 166 -0.37 -8.02 24.97
N VAL A 167 -0.36 -7.53 26.21
CA VAL A 167 -1.12 -8.12 27.33
C VAL A 167 -2.61 -7.88 27.13
N GLU A 168 -2.99 -6.66 26.74
CA GLU A 168 -4.38 -6.31 26.47
C GLU A 168 -4.97 -7.18 25.34
N GLY A 169 -4.23 -7.36 24.25
CA GLY A 169 -4.66 -8.18 23.13
C GLY A 169 -4.95 -9.62 23.52
N VAL A 170 -4.09 -10.24 24.34
CA VAL A 170 -4.29 -11.59 24.87
C VAL A 170 -5.52 -11.64 25.80
N ASN A 171 -5.67 -10.70 26.73
CA ASN A 171 -6.78 -10.65 27.68
C ASN A 171 -8.10 -10.44 26.94
N ALA A 172 -8.17 -9.47 26.01
CA ALA A 172 -9.37 -9.20 25.23
C ALA A 172 -9.81 -10.43 24.42
N PHE A 173 -8.84 -11.15 23.81
CA PHE A 173 -9.13 -12.39 23.08
C PHE A 173 -9.72 -13.49 23.99
N LEU A 174 -9.12 -13.73 25.16
CA LEU A 174 -9.60 -14.73 26.12
C LEU A 174 -10.97 -14.38 26.69
N GLU A 175 -11.20 -13.09 26.97
CA GLU A 175 -12.46 -12.56 27.52
C GLU A 175 -13.52 -12.33 26.44
N LYS A 176 -13.21 -12.52 25.16
CA LYS A 176 -14.11 -12.31 24.01
C LYS A 176 -14.72 -10.90 23.96
N ARG A 177 -13.93 -9.91 24.27
CA ARG A 177 -14.29 -8.48 24.19
C ARG A 177 -13.41 -7.73 23.20
N SER A 178 -13.81 -6.53 22.82
CA SER A 178 -12.97 -5.63 22.05
C SER A 178 -11.76 -5.18 22.90
N PRO A 179 -10.56 -5.11 22.32
CA PRO A 179 -9.37 -4.61 23.00
C PRO A 179 -9.40 -3.08 23.15
N GLU A 180 -8.75 -2.58 24.20
CA GLU A 180 -8.55 -1.15 24.46
C GLU A 180 -7.06 -0.80 24.31
N TRP A 181 -6.67 -0.46 23.08
CA TRP A 181 -5.29 -0.13 22.76
C TRP A 181 -4.84 1.17 23.39
N ARG A 182 -3.62 1.22 23.90
CA ARG A 182 -3.07 2.36 24.64
C ARG A 182 -1.98 3.09 23.89
N LEU A 183 -1.26 2.40 23.00
CA LEU A 183 -0.12 2.96 22.31
C LEU A 183 -0.54 3.70 21.02
N ASP A 184 0.13 4.82 20.78
CA ASP A 184 -0.03 5.68 19.61
C ASP A 184 1.22 5.61 18.73
N PRO A 185 1.10 5.16 17.45
CA PRO A 185 2.26 5.04 16.57
C PRO A 185 2.98 6.36 16.29
N SER A 186 2.34 7.52 16.51
CA SER A 186 2.99 8.82 16.36
C SER A 186 3.91 9.19 17.53
N LYS A 187 3.80 8.50 18.68
CA LYS A 187 4.53 8.81 19.92
C LYS A 187 5.36 7.66 20.43
N ASP A 188 4.81 6.44 20.32
CA ASP A 188 5.31 5.28 21.04
C ASP A 188 6.12 4.32 20.16
N LEU A 189 6.22 4.58 18.85
CA LEU A 189 7.09 3.83 17.94
C LEU A 189 8.55 4.13 18.28
N PRO A 190 9.38 3.13 18.65
CA PRO A 190 10.79 3.35 18.98
C PRO A 190 11.57 3.65 17.70
N LYS A 191 11.94 4.92 17.50
CA LYS A 191 12.67 5.38 16.32
C LYS A 191 13.95 4.58 16.09
N GLU A 192 14.65 4.22 17.19
CA GLU A 192 15.92 3.50 17.14
C GLU A 192 15.81 2.08 16.55
N LEU A 193 14.62 1.52 16.51
CA LEU A 193 14.36 0.21 15.88
C LEU A 193 13.87 0.36 14.42
N PHE A 194 13.61 1.60 13.98
CA PHE A 194 13.00 1.87 12.68
C PHE A 194 13.85 2.78 11.79
N ASP A 195 14.92 3.40 12.30
CA ASP A 195 15.93 4.16 11.57
C ASP A 195 17.10 3.23 11.19
#